data_12a4638c2bcf619ab75fbd62d6b1fd67
#
_entry.id   12a4638c2bcf619ab75fbd62d6b1fd67
#
_cell.length_a   1.000
_cell.length_b   1.000
_cell.length_c   1.000
_cell.angle_alpha   90.00
_cell.angle_beta   90.00
_cell.angle_gamma   90.00
#
_symmetry.space_group_name_H-M   'P 1'
#
loop_
_entity.id
_entity.type
_entity.pdbx_description
1 polymer ?
#
loop_
_entity_poly.entity_id
_entity_poly.type
_entity_poly.pdbx_seq_one_letter_code
_entity_poly.pdbx_strand_id
1 'polypeptide(L)'
;HNRGDSTFEGESANYGDFSGLDDLATENPRVLAGFIEIYGSWIDRFGIDGYRIDTAKHVNPQFWQSFVPAMQARARARGIPNFHIFGEVATGDYDPALLAGWTRRSGLPAVLDFAFMRAANQGAGGTRGPGARARMVGEEAPPAGGAKGAMQLPTFLGNHDAGRFAWFLHEAKPGMSAQEWLARDLLGHAMLLTLRGVPTIYYGDEQGFAGTGGDQSSRQDMFESRVAEFNEGAMVGPAAPDRFTQTHPLYREIAALARLRRATPALWGGATRLRAYDEKPGLFAVSRFDPVTGAEVLVAFNTSDRAITAQVAVEPGSLRFAGLAGACPEAATAPGSVGLSLPAFGYAVCAAIKDK
;
A
#
# COMPACT_ATOMS: atom_id res chain seq x y z
N HIS A 1 27.60 6.65 19.56
CA HIS A 1 27.55 5.31 20.12
C HIS A 1 28.02 4.34 19.04
N ASN A 2 29.11 3.67 19.24
CA ASN A 2 29.68 2.78 18.26
C ASN A 2 29.89 1.40 18.89
N ARG A 3 29.15 0.41 18.42
CA ARG A 3 29.29 -1.01 18.77
C ARG A 3 29.81 -1.86 17.60
N GLY A 4 30.28 -1.19 16.54
CA GLY A 4 30.67 -1.80 15.27
C GLY A 4 29.50 -2.03 14.32
N ASP A 5 29.82 -2.46 13.13
CA ASP A 5 28.86 -2.64 12.04
C ASP A 5 27.74 -3.63 12.38
N SER A 6 26.52 -3.28 12.01
CA SER A 6 25.36 -4.14 12.15
C SER A 6 25.46 -5.34 11.21
N THR A 7 25.16 -6.53 11.74
CA THR A 7 24.90 -7.73 10.94
C THR A 7 23.44 -7.79 10.47
N PHE A 8 22.62 -6.80 10.81
CA PHE A 8 21.17 -6.72 10.56
C PHE A 8 20.36 -7.83 11.24
N GLU A 9 20.97 -8.58 12.16
CA GLU A 9 20.34 -9.68 12.89
C GLU A 9 20.51 -9.51 14.42
N GLY A 10 19.53 -10.06 15.16
CA GLY A 10 19.57 -10.11 16.61
C GLY A 10 19.71 -8.71 17.26
N GLU A 11 20.52 -8.63 18.30
CA GLU A 11 20.79 -7.38 19.04
C GLU A 11 21.50 -6.34 18.16
N SER A 12 22.42 -6.79 17.31
CA SER A 12 23.18 -5.94 16.38
C SER A 12 22.27 -5.12 15.45
N ALA A 13 21.08 -5.62 15.11
CA ALA A 13 20.12 -4.88 14.28
C ALA A 13 19.59 -3.59 14.92
N ASN A 14 19.68 -3.48 16.27
CA ASN A 14 19.17 -2.31 17.00
C ASN A 14 20.28 -1.44 17.64
N TYR A 15 21.51 -1.93 17.64
CA TYR A 15 22.62 -1.27 18.35
C TYR A 15 23.93 -1.24 17.56
N GLY A 16 23.96 -1.75 16.33
CA GLY A 16 25.13 -1.71 15.46
C GLY A 16 25.02 -0.60 14.42
N ASP A 17 26.16 -0.14 13.94
CA ASP A 17 26.27 0.91 12.94
C ASP A 17 25.64 0.45 11.61
N PHE A 18 24.85 1.31 10.98
CA PHE A 18 24.15 0.99 9.75
C PHE A 18 25.03 1.37 8.55
N SER A 19 25.69 0.37 7.93
CA SER A 19 26.49 0.58 6.71
C SER A 19 27.49 1.75 6.83
N GLY A 20 28.20 1.82 7.97
CA GLY A 20 29.17 2.86 8.27
C GLY A 20 28.59 4.18 8.81
N LEU A 21 27.29 4.22 9.08
CA LEU A 21 26.62 5.33 9.78
C LEU A 21 26.56 4.98 11.27
N ASP A 22 27.17 5.83 12.11
CA ASP A 22 27.23 5.62 13.56
C ASP A 22 25.83 5.51 14.17
N ASP A 23 25.58 4.44 14.94
CA ASP A 23 24.34 4.29 15.70
C ASP A 23 24.27 5.26 16.86
N LEU A 24 23.14 5.92 17.04
CA LEU A 24 22.87 6.76 18.18
C LEU A 24 22.41 5.92 19.38
N ALA A 25 22.93 6.20 20.58
CA ALA A 25 22.54 5.49 21.80
C ALA A 25 21.10 5.82 22.21
N THR A 26 20.12 5.33 21.43
CA THR A 26 18.68 5.63 21.65
C THR A 26 18.12 5.02 22.93
N GLU A 27 18.83 4.08 23.56
CA GLU A 27 18.57 3.59 24.92
C GLU A 27 18.96 4.58 26.02
N ASN A 28 19.78 5.60 25.69
CA ASN A 28 20.20 6.62 26.65
C ASN A 28 19.08 7.65 26.90
N PRO A 29 18.62 7.86 28.14
CA PRO A 29 17.52 8.79 28.43
C PRO A 29 17.76 10.22 27.95
N ARG A 30 19.03 10.69 27.93
CA ARG A 30 19.37 12.01 27.41
C ARG A 30 19.17 12.11 25.91
N VAL A 31 19.49 11.05 25.14
CA VAL A 31 19.30 10.98 23.71
C VAL A 31 17.79 10.95 23.42
N LEU A 32 17.04 10.12 24.11
CA LEU A 32 15.57 10.06 23.98
C LEU A 32 14.93 11.43 24.26
N ALA A 33 15.29 12.09 25.35
CA ALA A 33 14.79 13.42 25.72
C ALA A 33 15.13 14.46 24.63
N GLY A 34 16.34 14.42 24.08
CA GLY A 34 16.78 15.30 23.00
C GLY A 34 15.96 15.10 21.74
N PHE A 35 15.70 13.85 21.34
CA PHE A 35 14.83 13.54 20.20
C PHE A 35 13.39 14.02 20.41
N ILE A 36 12.82 13.83 21.61
CA ILE A 36 11.49 14.32 21.94
C ILE A 36 11.41 15.85 21.80
N GLU A 37 12.43 16.59 22.26
CA GLU A 37 12.46 18.05 22.11
C GLU A 37 12.65 18.48 20.65
N ILE A 38 13.61 17.90 19.93
CA ILE A 38 13.89 18.25 18.53
C ILE A 38 12.66 18.01 17.66
N TYR A 39 12.12 16.80 17.66
CA TYR A 39 10.97 16.46 16.82
C TYR A 39 9.68 17.09 17.34
N GLY A 40 9.50 17.20 18.64
CA GLY A 40 8.37 17.93 19.23
C GLY A 40 8.32 19.40 18.80
N SER A 41 9.48 20.03 18.57
CA SER A 41 9.53 21.42 18.10
C SER A 41 8.91 21.63 16.72
N TRP A 42 8.92 20.63 15.84
CA TRP A 42 8.26 20.69 14.53
C TRP A 42 6.74 20.71 14.68
N ILE A 43 6.20 19.95 15.63
CA ILE A 43 4.77 19.97 15.96
C ILE A 43 4.41 21.34 16.53
N ASP A 44 5.15 21.80 17.56
CA ASP A 44 4.83 23.00 18.31
C ASP A 44 4.94 24.27 17.46
N ARG A 45 5.96 24.37 16.60
CA ARG A 45 6.27 25.57 15.82
C ARG A 45 5.58 25.59 14.46
N PHE A 46 5.49 24.45 13.78
CA PHE A 46 5.03 24.38 12.40
C PHE A 46 3.68 23.65 12.23
N GLY A 47 3.20 22.95 13.24
CA GLY A 47 1.90 22.27 13.19
C GLY A 47 1.85 21.15 12.14
N ILE A 48 2.93 20.38 12.01
CA ILE A 48 2.96 19.23 11.10
C ILE A 48 1.96 18.16 11.52
N ASP A 49 1.49 17.35 10.56
CA ASP A 49 0.39 16.40 10.77
C ASP A 49 0.84 14.96 11.11
N GLY A 50 2.13 14.66 11.02
CA GLY A 50 2.64 13.32 11.30
C GLY A 50 4.12 13.14 10.98
N TYR A 51 4.60 11.88 11.17
CA TYR A 51 5.95 11.47 10.83
C TYR A 51 5.98 10.20 10.01
N ARG A 52 6.76 10.17 8.96
CA ARG A 52 7.37 8.98 8.39
C ARG A 52 8.74 8.83 9.01
N ILE A 53 8.98 7.70 9.67
CA ILE A 53 10.23 7.43 10.37
C ILE A 53 11.04 6.44 9.55
N ASP A 54 12.19 6.89 9.09
CA ASP A 54 13.17 6.09 8.39
C ASP A 54 13.79 5.04 9.32
N THR A 55 14.17 3.89 8.76
CA THR A 55 14.92 2.82 9.46
C THR A 55 14.40 2.44 10.85
N ALA A 56 13.08 2.55 11.09
CA ALA A 56 12.51 2.36 12.44
C ALA A 56 12.84 0.99 13.07
N LYS A 57 13.07 -0.05 12.25
CA LYS A 57 13.46 -1.37 12.74
C LYS A 57 14.87 -1.45 13.32
N HIS A 58 15.70 -0.45 13.05
CA HIS A 58 17.09 -0.36 13.54
C HIS A 58 17.23 0.45 14.83
N VAL A 59 16.12 0.86 15.42
CA VAL A 59 16.07 1.55 16.72
C VAL A 59 15.33 0.65 17.70
N ASN A 60 15.85 0.58 18.94
CA ASN A 60 15.30 -0.29 19.98
C ASN A 60 13.82 0.04 20.27
N PRO A 61 12.95 -0.97 20.45
CA PRO A 61 11.50 -0.76 20.64
C PRO A 61 11.14 0.17 21.83
N GLN A 62 11.94 0.18 22.88
CA GLN A 62 11.72 1.01 24.07
C GLN A 62 11.78 2.51 23.76
N PHE A 63 12.61 2.90 22.80
CA PHE A 63 12.64 4.28 22.31
C PHE A 63 11.27 4.68 21.76
N TRP A 64 10.69 3.88 20.90
CA TRP A 64 9.37 4.16 20.30
C TRP A 64 8.24 4.16 21.30
N GLN A 65 8.28 3.26 22.30
CA GLN A 65 7.29 3.21 23.39
C GLN A 65 7.23 4.51 24.21
N SER A 66 8.32 5.27 24.23
CA SER A 66 8.40 6.57 24.91
C SER A 66 8.20 7.75 23.95
N PHE A 67 8.81 7.71 22.78
CA PHE A 67 8.78 8.78 21.79
C PHE A 67 7.36 9.00 21.20
N VAL A 68 6.69 7.91 20.78
CA VAL A 68 5.38 7.99 20.12
C VAL A 68 4.32 8.65 21.02
N PRO A 69 4.12 8.25 22.29
CA PRO A 69 3.16 8.92 23.16
C PRO A 69 3.49 10.39 23.40
N ALA A 70 4.78 10.74 23.51
CA ALA A 70 5.21 12.13 23.69
C ALA A 70 4.85 13.00 22.48
N MET A 71 5.09 12.53 21.25
CA MET A 71 4.70 13.23 20.02
C MET A 71 3.20 13.39 19.91
N GLN A 72 2.45 12.31 20.17
CA GLN A 72 0.98 12.36 20.15
C GLN A 72 0.40 13.30 21.22
N ALA A 73 1.02 13.40 22.40
CA ALA A 73 0.59 14.34 23.43
C ALA A 73 0.78 15.79 22.98
N ARG A 74 1.96 16.13 22.41
CA ARG A 74 2.23 17.46 21.84
C ARG A 74 1.25 17.81 20.71
N ALA A 75 1.02 16.88 19.80
CA ALA A 75 0.08 17.05 18.69
C ALA A 75 -1.35 17.34 19.19
N ARG A 76 -1.82 16.57 20.18
CA ARG A 76 -3.13 16.84 20.82
C ARG A 76 -3.20 18.23 21.46
N ALA A 77 -2.14 18.62 22.19
CA ALA A 77 -2.06 19.96 22.80
C ALA A 77 -2.08 21.08 21.75
N ARG A 78 -1.54 20.82 20.55
CA ARG A 78 -1.56 21.75 19.40
C ARG A 78 -2.88 21.74 18.64
N GLY A 79 -3.83 20.84 18.97
CA GLY A 79 -5.11 20.70 18.27
C GLY A 79 -5.05 19.83 17.01
N ILE A 80 -4.07 18.93 16.92
CA ILE A 80 -3.88 17.97 15.83
C ILE A 80 -4.24 16.56 16.35
N PRO A 81 -5.53 16.19 16.41
CA PRO A 81 -5.96 14.94 17.05
C PRO A 81 -5.59 13.67 16.25
N ASN A 82 -5.43 13.81 14.95
CA ASN A 82 -5.15 12.70 14.03
C ASN A 82 -3.67 12.63 13.61
N PHE A 83 -2.75 13.06 14.49
CA PHE A 83 -1.32 13.01 14.21
C PHE A 83 -0.87 11.57 13.95
N HIS A 84 -0.45 11.29 12.72
CA HIS A 84 -0.11 9.94 12.30
C HIS A 84 1.40 9.71 12.29
N ILE A 85 1.82 8.61 12.93
CA ILE A 85 3.22 8.19 12.95
C ILE A 85 3.29 6.79 12.35
N PHE A 86 4.15 6.60 11.36
CA PHE A 86 4.45 5.29 10.82
C PHE A 86 5.95 5.13 10.58
N GLY A 87 6.43 3.92 10.82
CA GLY A 87 7.84 3.57 10.67
C GLY A 87 8.12 2.79 9.40
N GLU A 88 9.32 2.94 8.88
CA GLU A 88 9.85 2.02 7.91
C GLU A 88 10.41 0.78 8.61
N VAL A 89 9.80 -0.36 8.30
CA VAL A 89 10.26 -1.70 8.70
C VAL A 89 10.38 -2.52 7.41
N ALA A 90 11.46 -2.28 6.67
CA ALA A 90 11.68 -2.92 5.39
C ALA A 90 11.84 -4.45 5.56
N THR A 91 11.14 -5.22 4.73
CA THR A 91 11.26 -6.68 4.64
C THR A 91 11.70 -7.07 3.25
N GLY A 92 12.61 -8.04 3.15
CA GLY A 92 13.05 -8.59 1.87
C GLY A 92 11.94 -9.39 1.18
N ASP A 93 11.20 -10.16 1.98
CA ASP A 93 10.13 -11.05 1.52
C ASP A 93 8.75 -10.63 2.04
N TYR A 94 7.73 -11.41 1.63
CA TYR A 94 6.38 -11.30 2.17
C TYR A 94 6.36 -11.78 3.62
N ASP A 95 6.41 -10.87 4.58
CA ASP A 95 6.37 -11.17 6.01
C ASP A 95 5.45 -10.23 6.80
N PRO A 96 4.13 -10.45 6.72
CA PRO A 96 3.16 -9.65 7.48
C PRO A 96 3.26 -9.87 8.99
N ALA A 97 3.76 -11.03 9.44
CA ALA A 97 3.90 -11.33 10.86
C ALA A 97 5.00 -10.46 11.50
N LEU A 98 6.10 -10.24 10.80
CA LEU A 98 7.16 -9.32 11.21
C LEU A 98 6.61 -7.90 11.37
N LEU A 99 5.90 -7.38 10.36
CA LEU A 99 5.31 -6.04 10.39
C LEU A 99 4.33 -5.88 11.55
N ALA A 100 3.42 -6.84 11.72
CA ALA A 100 2.49 -6.87 12.84
C ALA A 100 3.20 -6.98 14.20
N GLY A 101 4.26 -7.77 14.26
CA GLY A 101 5.12 -7.90 15.44
C GLY A 101 5.75 -6.57 15.85
N TRP A 102 6.21 -5.78 14.89
CA TRP A 102 6.78 -4.46 15.13
C TRP A 102 5.76 -3.49 15.71
N THR A 103 4.58 -3.35 15.14
CA THR A 103 3.55 -2.46 15.70
C THR A 103 3.18 -2.82 17.14
N ARG A 104 3.12 -4.13 17.47
CA ARG A 104 2.78 -4.58 18.83
C ARG A 104 3.87 -4.32 19.85
N ARG A 105 5.14 -4.58 19.51
CA ARG A 105 6.25 -4.47 20.48
C ARG A 105 6.83 -3.06 20.60
N SER A 106 6.79 -2.26 19.53
CA SER A 106 7.35 -0.90 19.54
C SER A 106 6.35 0.17 19.96
N GLY A 107 5.04 -0.10 19.85
CA GLY A 107 4.02 0.93 20.06
C GLY A 107 3.88 1.92 18.88
N LEU A 108 4.57 1.67 17.75
CA LEU A 108 4.31 2.41 16.51
C LEU A 108 2.88 2.18 16.05
N PRO A 109 2.09 3.23 15.79
CA PRO A 109 0.70 3.08 15.34
C PRO A 109 0.59 2.34 14.01
N ALA A 110 1.57 2.53 13.12
CA ALA A 110 1.64 1.89 11.82
C ALA A 110 3.09 1.71 11.36
N VAL A 111 3.27 0.84 10.38
CA VAL A 111 4.51 0.68 9.60
C VAL A 111 4.16 0.63 8.12
N LEU A 112 5.11 0.95 7.23
CA LEU A 112 4.95 0.76 5.79
C LEU A 112 4.60 -0.70 5.48
N ASP A 113 3.56 -0.92 4.69
CA ASP A 113 3.05 -2.26 4.39
C ASP A 113 3.83 -2.91 3.23
N PHE A 114 5.05 -3.34 3.52
CA PHE A 114 5.87 -4.08 2.57
C PHE A 114 5.24 -5.41 2.15
N ALA A 115 4.42 -6.02 3.02
CA ALA A 115 3.70 -7.24 2.68
C ALA A 115 2.67 -6.98 1.57
N PHE A 116 1.93 -5.86 1.65
CA PHE A 116 1.04 -5.43 0.58
C PHE A 116 1.81 -5.20 -0.73
N MET A 117 2.91 -4.45 -0.66
CA MET A 117 3.75 -4.17 -1.82
C MET A 117 4.18 -5.47 -2.52
N ARG A 118 4.73 -6.44 -1.77
CA ARG A 118 5.18 -7.73 -2.31
C ARG A 118 4.04 -8.53 -2.92
N ALA A 119 2.89 -8.62 -2.23
CA ALA A 119 1.72 -9.35 -2.72
C ALA A 119 1.12 -8.72 -3.99
N ALA A 120 1.06 -7.38 -4.06
CA ALA A 120 0.57 -6.66 -5.23
C ALA A 120 1.50 -6.84 -6.43
N ASN A 121 2.82 -6.70 -6.23
CA ASN A 121 3.83 -6.89 -7.27
C ASN A 121 3.78 -8.32 -7.85
N GLN A 122 3.75 -9.34 -6.99
CA GLN A 122 3.68 -10.73 -7.43
C GLN A 122 2.40 -11.04 -8.20
N GLY A 123 1.28 -10.50 -7.77
CA GLY A 123 -0.01 -10.78 -8.39
C GLY A 123 -0.23 -10.01 -9.70
N ALA A 124 0.04 -8.72 -9.76
CA ALA A 124 -0.07 -7.93 -10.99
C ALA A 124 1.04 -8.33 -11.98
N GLY A 125 2.25 -8.64 -11.48
CA GLY A 125 3.35 -9.19 -12.29
C GLY A 125 3.07 -10.59 -12.84
N GLY A 126 2.09 -11.31 -12.27
CA GLY A 126 1.73 -12.66 -12.72
C GLY A 126 2.73 -13.74 -12.31
N THR A 127 3.68 -13.44 -11.43
CA THR A 127 4.68 -14.42 -10.94
C THR A 127 4.09 -15.38 -9.91
N ARG A 128 3.05 -14.95 -9.21
CA ARG A 128 2.26 -15.80 -8.31
C ARG A 128 0.77 -15.46 -8.43
N GLY A 129 -0.07 -16.43 -8.13
CA GLY A 129 -1.51 -16.22 -8.02
C GLY A 129 -1.90 -15.36 -6.80
N PRO A 130 -3.16 -15.00 -6.67
CA PRO A 130 -3.67 -14.13 -5.61
C PRO A 130 -3.60 -14.70 -4.19
N GLY A 131 -3.15 -15.93 -3.98
CA GLY A 131 -3.10 -16.60 -2.69
C GLY A 131 -2.35 -15.82 -1.59
N ALA A 132 -1.27 -15.10 -1.94
CA ALA A 132 -0.58 -14.24 -0.97
C ALA A 132 -1.51 -13.12 -0.45
N ARG A 133 -2.32 -12.52 -1.34
CA ARG A 133 -3.31 -11.49 -0.94
C ARG A 133 -4.49 -12.08 -0.19
N ALA A 134 -4.92 -13.28 -0.55
CA ALA A 134 -5.95 -13.99 0.19
C ALA A 134 -5.50 -14.22 1.64
N ARG A 135 -4.25 -14.61 1.85
CA ARG A 135 -3.65 -14.71 3.20
C ARG A 135 -3.63 -13.36 3.92
N MET A 136 -3.30 -12.26 3.24
CA MET A 136 -3.38 -10.90 3.82
C MET A 136 -4.76 -10.54 4.36
N VAL A 137 -5.81 -11.12 3.81
CA VAL A 137 -7.19 -10.83 4.24
C VAL A 137 -7.66 -11.82 5.31
N GLY A 138 -7.20 -13.08 5.27
CA GLY A 138 -7.79 -14.18 6.05
C GLY A 138 -6.94 -14.74 7.19
N GLU A 139 -5.61 -14.73 7.08
CA GLU A 139 -4.72 -15.52 7.95
C GLU A 139 -3.68 -14.70 8.71
N GLU A 140 -3.62 -13.39 8.51
CA GLU A 140 -2.56 -12.59 9.12
C GLU A 140 -2.79 -12.31 10.59
N ALA A 141 -1.72 -12.48 11.37
CA ALA A 141 -1.67 -11.90 12.71
C ALA A 141 -1.87 -10.38 12.59
N PRO A 142 -2.97 -9.83 13.10
CA PRO A 142 -3.25 -8.42 12.90
C PRO A 142 -2.20 -7.53 13.58
N PRO A 143 -1.87 -6.35 13.02
CA PRO A 143 -1.05 -5.35 13.70
C PRO A 143 -1.70 -4.90 15.02
N ALA A 144 -1.00 -4.09 15.79
CA ALA A 144 -1.59 -3.47 16.97
C ALA A 144 -2.91 -2.78 16.59
N GLY A 145 -3.98 -3.02 17.34
CA GLY A 145 -5.32 -2.53 16.99
C GLY A 145 -6.12 -3.42 16.05
N GLY A 146 -5.63 -4.61 15.69
CA GLY A 146 -6.36 -5.59 14.89
C GLY A 146 -6.72 -5.08 13.48
N ALA A 147 -7.94 -5.34 13.03
CA ALA A 147 -8.42 -4.89 11.71
C ALA A 147 -8.39 -3.36 11.55
N LYS A 148 -8.64 -2.60 12.62
CA LYS A 148 -8.51 -1.12 12.60
C LYS A 148 -7.06 -0.69 12.40
N GLY A 149 -6.10 -1.36 13.04
CA GLY A 149 -4.67 -1.12 12.84
C GLY A 149 -4.24 -1.42 11.40
N ALA A 150 -4.74 -2.49 10.80
CA ALA A 150 -4.47 -2.82 9.40
C ALA A 150 -4.95 -1.75 8.42
N MET A 151 -6.03 -1.02 8.74
CA MET A 151 -6.52 0.10 7.95
C MET A 151 -5.64 1.35 8.02
N GLN A 152 -4.74 1.43 9.01
CA GLN A 152 -3.82 2.56 9.19
C GLN A 152 -2.45 2.35 8.54
N LEU A 153 -2.16 1.15 8.05
CA LEU A 153 -0.89 0.86 7.40
C LEU A 153 -0.81 1.60 6.05
N PRO A 154 0.23 2.43 5.82
CA PRO A 154 0.48 2.97 4.49
C PRO A 154 0.81 1.84 3.52
N THR A 155 -0.08 1.63 2.55
CA THR A 155 0.06 0.64 1.47
C THR A 155 0.66 1.32 0.25
N PHE A 156 1.51 0.63 -0.48
CA PHE A 156 2.21 1.19 -1.64
C PHE A 156 2.59 0.07 -2.63
N LEU A 157 2.98 0.45 -3.84
CA LEU A 157 3.39 -0.49 -4.89
C LEU A 157 4.90 -0.45 -5.14
N GLY A 158 5.52 0.70 -4.95
CA GLY A 158 6.94 0.97 -5.07
C GLY A 158 7.31 2.23 -4.31
N ASN A 159 8.60 2.47 -4.13
CA ASN A 159 9.12 3.66 -3.48
C ASN A 159 10.54 4.00 -3.97
N HIS A 160 11.12 5.05 -3.38
CA HIS A 160 12.44 5.58 -3.73
C HIS A 160 13.64 4.67 -3.36
N ASP A 161 13.44 3.65 -2.53
CA ASP A 161 14.49 2.70 -2.12
C ASP A 161 14.33 1.35 -2.81
N ALA A 162 13.11 0.80 -2.83
CA ALA A 162 12.86 -0.52 -3.41
C ALA A 162 12.80 -0.51 -4.93
N GLY A 163 12.39 0.60 -5.55
CA GLY A 163 12.14 0.70 -6.98
C GLY A 163 10.68 1.02 -7.31
N ARG A 164 10.42 1.28 -8.58
CA ARG A 164 9.09 1.61 -9.10
C ARG A 164 8.27 0.36 -9.40
N PHE A 165 6.98 0.46 -9.26
CA PHE A 165 6.06 -0.64 -9.56
C PHE A 165 6.15 -1.09 -11.02
N ALA A 166 6.18 -0.15 -11.95
CA ALA A 166 6.32 -0.45 -13.37
C ALA A 166 7.61 -1.23 -13.69
N TRP A 167 8.72 -0.92 -13.02
CA TRP A 167 9.97 -1.68 -13.16
C TRP A 167 9.81 -3.11 -12.64
N PHE A 168 9.19 -3.32 -11.48
CA PHE A 168 8.94 -4.68 -10.96
C PHE A 168 8.08 -5.52 -11.91
N LEU A 169 7.10 -4.91 -12.59
CA LEU A 169 6.30 -5.61 -13.59
C LEU A 169 7.13 -6.05 -14.79
N HIS A 170 8.02 -5.17 -15.27
CA HIS A 170 8.91 -5.48 -16.39
C HIS A 170 9.89 -6.60 -16.04
N GLU A 171 10.52 -6.53 -14.87
CA GLU A 171 11.43 -7.59 -14.39
C GLU A 171 10.71 -8.94 -14.19
N ALA A 172 9.46 -8.89 -13.72
CA ALA A 172 8.66 -10.11 -13.52
C ALA A 172 8.30 -10.81 -14.84
N LYS A 173 8.16 -10.06 -15.95
CA LYS A 173 7.85 -10.58 -17.28
C LYS A 173 8.55 -9.76 -18.37
N PRO A 174 9.85 -9.99 -18.59
CA PRO A 174 10.57 -9.35 -19.69
C PRO A 174 9.90 -9.66 -21.03
N GLY A 175 9.81 -8.64 -21.90
CA GLY A 175 9.22 -8.78 -23.23
C GLY A 175 7.70 -8.75 -23.30
N MET A 176 6.99 -8.38 -22.21
CA MET A 176 5.56 -8.09 -22.31
C MET A 176 5.30 -6.91 -23.26
N SER A 177 4.14 -6.90 -23.92
CA SER A 177 3.75 -5.78 -24.77
C SER A 177 3.50 -4.50 -23.94
N ALA A 178 3.65 -3.34 -24.57
CA ALA A 178 3.35 -2.06 -23.92
C ALA A 178 1.88 -1.98 -23.42
N GLN A 179 0.97 -2.60 -24.15
CA GLN A 179 -0.45 -2.67 -23.73
C GLN A 179 -0.63 -3.54 -22.48
N GLU A 180 0.05 -4.69 -22.41
CA GLU A 180 0.01 -5.56 -21.23
C GLU A 180 0.65 -4.87 -20.03
N TRP A 181 1.79 -4.18 -20.24
CA TRP A 181 2.46 -3.46 -19.17
C TRP A 181 1.55 -2.40 -18.54
N LEU A 182 0.92 -1.57 -19.38
CA LEU A 182 -0.06 -0.58 -18.93
C LEU A 182 -1.25 -1.23 -18.20
N ALA A 183 -1.80 -2.33 -18.73
CA ALA A 183 -2.94 -2.99 -18.13
C ALA A 183 -2.62 -3.56 -16.73
N ARG A 184 -1.43 -4.13 -16.55
CA ARG A 184 -0.95 -4.63 -15.25
C ARG A 184 -0.70 -3.50 -14.26
N ASP A 185 -0.18 -2.37 -14.73
CA ASP A 185 0.08 -1.20 -13.91
C ASP A 185 -1.24 -0.58 -13.41
N LEU A 186 -2.22 -0.40 -14.30
CA LEU A 186 -3.58 0.01 -13.94
C LEU A 186 -4.22 -0.94 -12.92
N LEU A 187 -4.06 -2.26 -13.08
CA LEU A 187 -4.58 -3.26 -12.15
C LEU A 187 -3.94 -3.11 -10.76
N GLY A 188 -2.62 -2.89 -10.67
CA GLY A 188 -1.93 -2.68 -9.40
C GLY A 188 -2.45 -1.44 -8.68
N HIS A 189 -2.62 -0.33 -9.37
CA HIS A 189 -3.20 0.90 -8.82
C HIS A 189 -4.67 0.73 -8.40
N ALA A 190 -5.45 -0.07 -9.15
CA ALA A 190 -6.80 -0.43 -8.73
C ALA A 190 -6.79 -1.23 -7.41
N MET A 191 -5.87 -2.18 -7.23
CA MET A 191 -5.70 -2.89 -5.96
C MET A 191 -5.32 -1.93 -4.84
N LEU A 192 -4.37 -1.04 -5.06
CA LEU A 192 -3.90 -0.07 -4.07
C LEU A 192 -5.04 0.82 -3.56
N LEU A 193 -5.87 1.30 -4.46
CA LEU A 193 -6.92 2.29 -4.14
C LEU A 193 -8.25 1.68 -3.68
N THR A 194 -8.46 0.36 -3.84
CA THR A 194 -9.73 -0.28 -3.47
C THR A 194 -9.61 -1.28 -2.33
N LEU A 195 -8.41 -1.78 -2.04
CA LEU A 195 -8.16 -2.64 -0.89
C LEU A 195 -7.92 -1.83 0.40
N ARG A 196 -7.61 -2.54 1.50
CA ARG A 196 -7.35 -1.95 2.83
C ARG A 196 -6.10 -1.08 2.86
N GLY A 197 -5.98 -0.26 3.91
CA GLY A 197 -4.81 0.57 4.21
C GLY A 197 -4.94 2.01 3.74
N VAL A 198 -3.86 2.76 3.88
CA VAL A 198 -3.72 4.16 3.45
C VAL A 198 -2.89 4.17 2.17
N PRO A 199 -3.53 4.31 0.98
CA PRO A 199 -2.81 4.22 -0.28
C PRO A 199 -1.79 5.35 -0.43
N THR A 200 -0.56 4.98 -0.73
CA THR A 200 0.56 5.88 -0.97
C THR A 200 1.02 5.73 -2.41
N ILE A 201 0.90 6.78 -3.21
CA ILE A 201 1.34 6.83 -4.60
C ILE A 201 2.75 7.41 -4.62
N TYR A 202 3.69 6.72 -5.26
CA TYR A 202 5.00 7.27 -5.50
C TYR A 202 4.94 8.25 -6.68
N TYR A 203 5.53 9.44 -6.54
CA TYR A 203 5.47 10.48 -7.58
C TYR A 203 6.00 9.95 -8.92
N GLY A 204 5.35 10.32 -10.00
CA GLY A 204 5.68 9.87 -11.35
C GLY A 204 5.01 8.56 -11.76
N ASP A 205 4.47 7.76 -10.83
CA ASP A 205 3.70 6.56 -11.19
C ASP A 205 2.49 6.94 -12.03
N GLU A 206 1.84 8.07 -11.73
CA GLU A 206 0.72 8.62 -12.50
C GLU A 206 1.11 9.07 -13.93
N GLN A 207 2.41 9.22 -14.18
CA GLN A 207 2.99 9.54 -15.48
C GLN A 207 3.66 8.33 -16.14
N GLY A 208 3.57 7.15 -15.53
CA GLY A 208 4.11 5.91 -16.05
C GLY A 208 5.62 5.74 -15.88
N PHE A 209 6.24 6.41 -14.92
CA PHE A 209 7.66 6.25 -14.63
C PHE A 209 7.98 4.81 -14.23
N ALA A 210 8.94 4.19 -14.91
CA ALA A 210 9.36 2.83 -14.60
C ALA A 210 10.72 2.77 -13.88
N GLY A 211 11.59 3.74 -14.10
CA GLY A 211 12.97 3.64 -13.61
C GLY A 211 13.76 2.54 -14.28
N THR A 212 14.94 2.27 -13.74
CA THR A 212 15.87 1.23 -14.22
C THR A 212 16.33 0.29 -13.10
N GLY A 213 15.79 0.44 -11.91
CA GLY A 213 16.16 -0.33 -10.71
C GLY A 213 15.56 0.24 -9.44
N GLY A 214 16.17 -0.10 -8.31
CA GLY A 214 15.86 0.48 -7.00
C GLY A 214 16.72 1.69 -6.68
N ASP A 215 16.54 2.28 -5.49
CA ASP A 215 17.27 3.41 -4.95
C ASP A 215 17.42 4.57 -5.97
N GLN A 216 18.62 5.01 -6.30
CA GLN A 216 18.86 6.14 -7.19
C GLN A 216 18.17 6.01 -8.54
N SER A 217 18.14 4.80 -9.10
CA SER A 217 17.51 4.49 -10.39
C SER A 217 15.99 4.62 -10.40
N SER A 218 15.34 4.80 -9.26
CA SER A 218 13.90 5.04 -9.10
C SER A 218 13.54 6.49 -8.80
N ARG A 219 14.53 7.40 -8.74
CA ARG A 219 14.36 8.79 -8.31
C ARG A 219 14.37 9.78 -9.48
N GLN A 220 13.78 9.39 -10.61
CA GLN A 220 13.68 10.28 -11.77
C GLN A 220 13.00 11.60 -11.41
N ASP A 221 13.52 12.70 -11.98
CA ASP A 221 12.91 14.01 -11.80
C ASP A 221 11.60 14.16 -12.60
N MET A 222 10.64 14.90 -12.07
CA MET A 222 9.41 15.26 -12.79
C MET A 222 9.66 16.27 -13.92
N PHE A 223 10.78 16.98 -13.91
CA PHE A 223 11.23 17.88 -14.96
C PHE A 223 12.58 17.41 -15.47
N GLU A 224 13.00 17.92 -16.62
CA GLU A 224 14.29 17.60 -17.20
C GLU A 224 15.42 17.91 -16.21
N SER A 225 16.11 16.87 -15.78
CA SER A 225 17.22 16.97 -14.85
C SER A 225 18.53 17.26 -15.58
N ARG A 226 19.45 17.97 -14.90
CA ARG A 226 20.84 18.11 -15.35
C ARG A 226 21.67 16.84 -15.12
N VAL A 227 21.16 15.91 -14.32
CA VAL A 227 21.75 14.59 -14.09
C VAL A 227 21.11 13.62 -15.08
N ALA A 228 21.90 13.12 -16.02
CA ALA A 228 21.42 12.29 -17.13
C ALA A 228 20.65 11.06 -16.63
N GLU A 229 21.14 10.39 -15.58
CA GLU A 229 20.54 9.22 -14.95
C GLU A 229 19.07 9.46 -14.54
N PHE A 230 18.72 10.65 -14.09
CA PHE A 230 17.36 10.98 -13.65
C PHE A 230 16.39 11.29 -14.80
N ASN A 231 16.90 11.39 -16.02
CA ASN A 231 16.09 11.50 -17.23
C ASN A 231 15.88 10.17 -17.93
N GLU A 232 16.62 9.14 -17.52
CA GLU A 232 16.59 7.82 -18.13
C GLU A 232 15.47 6.95 -17.54
N GLY A 233 15.13 5.90 -18.26
CA GLY A 233 14.17 4.91 -17.86
C GLY A 233 13.00 4.80 -18.82
N ALA A 234 12.48 3.58 -18.93
CA ALA A 234 11.28 3.33 -19.70
C ALA A 234 10.06 3.99 -19.03
N MET A 235 9.04 4.23 -19.81
CA MET A 235 7.77 4.77 -19.35
C MET A 235 6.63 3.84 -19.79
N VAL A 236 5.66 3.64 -18.92
CA VAL A 236 4.45 2.88 -19.20
C VAL A 236 3.41 3.79 -19.84
N GLY A 237 2.77 3.31 -20.90
CA GLY A 237 1.72 4.05 -21.60
C GLY A 237 2.26 4.99 -22.70
N PRO A 238 1.42 5.91 -23.20
CA PRO A 238 1.82 6.81 -24.28
C PRO A 238 2.82 7.85 -23.79
N ALA A 239 3.78 8.19 -24.66
CA ALA A 239 4.67 9.31 -24.41
C ALA A 239 3.85 10.61 -24.24
N ALA A 240 4.14 11.37 -23.21
CA ALA A 240 3.52 12.66 -22.94
C ALA A 240 4.48 13.80 -23.31
N PRO A 241 3.96 14.96 -23.74
CA PRO A 241 4.80 16.12 -24.07
C PRO A 241 5.53 16.70 -22.86
N ASP A 242 4.98 16.48 -21.69
CA ASP A 242 5.58 16.81 -20.39
C ASP A 242 5.22 15.73 -19.36
N ARG A 243 5.89 15.74 -18.21
CA ARG A 243 5.70 14.79 -17.11
C ARG A 243 4.62 15.24 -16.11
N PHE A 244 3.73 16.15 -16.52
CA PHE A 244 2.64 16.69 -15.70
C PHE A 244 1.27 16.58 -16.37
N THR A 245 1.16 15.75 -17.41
CA THR A 245 -0.07 15.64 -18.19
C THR A 245 -1.18 14.92 -17.44
N GLN A 246 -2.35 15.54 -17.38
CA GLN A 246 -3.54 14.93 -16.80
C GLN A 246 -4.27 13.96 -17.76
N THR A 247 -3.77 13.81 -19.00
CA THR A 247 -4.36 12.92 -19.98
C THR A 247 -3.75 11.53 -19.97
N HIS A 248 -2.66 11.31 -19.22
CA HIS A 248 -2.05 10.00 -19.11
C HIS A 248 -3.04 8.97 -18.54
N PRO A 249 -3.13 7.73 -19.09
CA PRO A 249 -4.08 6.73 -18.61
C PRO A 249 -3.96 6.44 -17.12
N LEU A 250 -2.74 6.30 -16.59
CA LEU A 250 -2.50 6.08 -15.15
C LEU A 250 -2.99 7.28 -14.32
N TYR A 251 -2.70 8.52 -14.74
CA TYR A 251 -3.22 9.71 -14.03
C TYR A 251 -4.74 9.69 -13.94
N ARG A 252 -5.42 9.43 -15.06
CA ARG A 252 -6.90 9.40 -15.11
C ARG A 252 -7.47 8.33 -14.22
N GLU A 253 -6.89 7.14 -14.25
CA GLU A 253 -7.35 6.00 -13.47
C GLU A 253 -7.12 6.23 -11.97
N ILE A 254 -5.92 6.62 -11.58
CA ILE A 254 -5.58 6.96 -10.18
C ILE A 254 -6.52 8.05 -9.65
N ALA A 255 -6.74 9.10 -10.43
CA ALA A 255 -7.64 10.19 -10.05
C ALA A 255 -9.10 9.73 -9.91
N ALA A 256 -9.58 8.86 -10.82
CA ALA A 256 -10.94 8.30 -10.74
C ALA A 256 -11.11 7.41 -9.52
N LEU A 257 -10.17 6.49 -9.28
CA LEU A 257 -10.21 5.59 -8.13
C LEU A 257 -10.01 6.30 -6.79
N ALA A 258 -9.20 7.36 -6.74
CA ALA A 258 -9.05 8.19 -5.54
C ALA A 258 -10.37 8.92 -5.19
N ARG A 259 -11.08 9.44 -6.20
CA ARG A 259 -12.42 10.02 -5.99
C ARG A 259 -13.42 8.96 -5.54
N LEU A 260 -13.41 7.80 -6.20
CA LEU A 260 -14.27 6.66 -5.83
C LEU A 260 -14.03 6.25 -4.38
N ARG A 261 -12.76 6.04 -3.98
CA ARG A 261 -12.41 5.68 -2.61
C ARG A 261 -12.93 6.69 -1.59
N ARG A 262 -12.74 7.99 -1.86
CA ARG A 262 -13.23 9.07 -0.98
C ARG A 262 -14.75 9.04 -0.82
N ALA A 263 -15.48 8.77 -1.89
CA ALA A 263 -16.94 8.74 -1.91
C ALA A 263 -17.53 7.44 -1.34
N THR A 264 -16.71 6.39 -1.12
CA THR A 264 -17.18 5.05 -0.74
C THR A 264 -16.57 4.63 0.61
N PRO A 265 -17.25 4.88 1.75
CA PRO A 265 -16.72 4.57 3.08
C PRO A 265 -16.30 3.12 3.26
N ALA A 266 -16.96 2.18 2.60
CA ALA A 266 -16.58 0.76 2.59
C ALA A 266 -15.10 0.55 2.17
N LEU A 267 -14.56 1.36 1.25
CA LEU A 267 -13.20 1.19 0.74
C LEU A 267 -12.11 1.73 1.67
N TRP A 268 -12.40 2.76 2.48
CA TRP A 268 -11.39 3.36 3.36
C TRP A 268 -11.58 3.07 4.85
N GLY A 269 -12.78 2.75 5.32
CA GLY A 269 -13.07 2.48 6.74
C GLY A 269 -13.67 1.11 7.00
N GLY A 270 -13.98 0.35 5.95
CA GLY A 270 -14.77 -0.86 6.03
C GLY A 270 -13.98 -2.12 6.33
N ALA A 271 -14.63 -3.07 7.02
CA ALA A 271 -14.12 -4.42 7.17
C ALA A 271 -13.96 -5.10 5.81
N THR A 272 -13.04 -6.05 5.74
CA THR A 272 -12.77 -6.84 4.53
C THR A 272 -13.15 -8.29 4.78
N ARG A 273 -13.83 -8.91 3.80
CA ARG A 273 -14.07 -10.35 3.79
C ARG A 273 -13.60 -10.95 2.48
N LEU A 274 -12.74 -11.96 2.55
CA LEU A 274 -12.33 -12.72 1.39
C LEU A 274 -13.54 -13.47 0.79
N ARG A 275 -13.69 -13.40 -0.54
CA ARG A 275 -14.81 -14.05 -1.25
C ARG A 275 -14.33 -15.17 -2.18
N ALA A 276 -13.29 -14.93 -2.93
CA ALA A 276 -12.71 -15.92 -3.82
C ALA A 276 -11.26 -15.58 -4.14
N TYR A 277 -10.48 -16.60 -4.44
CA TYR A 277 -9.16 -16.44 -5.05
C TYR A 277 -8.73 -17.70 -5.78
N ASP A 278 -7.92 -17.53 -6.81
CA ASP A 278 -7.26 -18.61 -7.51
C ASP A 278 -5.81 -18.77 -7.02
N GLU A 279 -5.31 -20.00 -6.98
CA GLU A 279 -3.89 -20.28 -6.63
C GLU A 279 -2.93 -19.87 -7.75
N LYS A 280 -3.40 -19.86 -9.00
CA LYS A 280 -2.68 -19.35 -10.18
C LYS A 280 -3.18 -17.95 -10.52
N PRO A 281 -2.49 -17.17 -11.39
CA PRO A 281 -3.02 -15.92 -11.90
C PRO A 281 -4.45 -16.08 -12.41
N GLY A 282 -5.38 -15.31 -11.87
CA GLY A 282 -6.83 -15.43 -12.09
C GLY A 282 -7.62 -14.53 -11.15
N LEU A 283 -8.73 -15.03 -10.64
CA LEU A 283 -9.66 -14.29 -9.79
C LEU A 283 -9.07 -13.98 -8.41
N PHE A 284 -9.27 -12.77 -7.96
CA PHE A 284 -9.21 -12.35 -6.55
C PHE A 284 -10.40 -11.47 -6.24
N ALA A 285 -11.21 -11.82 -5.25
CA ALA A 285 -12.40 -11.06 -4.88
C ALA A 285 -12.55 -10.91 -3.37
N VAL A 286 -12.91 -9.70 -2.94
CA VAL A 286 -13.19 -9.36 -1.54
C VAL A 286 -14.47 -8.53 -1.46
N SER A 287 -15.19 -8.64 -0.35
CA SER A 287 -16.22 -7.68 0.02
C SER A 287 -15.67 -6.69 1.02
N ARG A 288 -16.00 -5.42 0.82
CA ARG A 288 -15.78 -4.31 1.74
C ARG A 288 -17.13 -3.88 2.29
N PHE A 289 -17.21 -3.60 3.59
CA PHE A 289 -18.47 -3.24 4.22
C PHE A 289 -18.43 -1.81 4.71
N ASP A 290 -19.45 -1.04 4.38
CA ASP A 290 -19.58 0.32 4.91
C ASP A 290 -19.62 0.28 6.45
N PRO A 291 -18.76 1.03 7.15
CA PRO A 291 -18.63 0.93 8.60
C PRO A 291 -19.85 1.41 9.38
N VAL A 292 -20.75 2.16 8.73
CA VAL A 292 -21.97 2.71 9.35
C VAL A 292 -23.19 1.92 8.95
N THR A 293 -23.37 1.68 7.65
CA THR A 293 -24.59 1.06 7.11
C THR A 293 -24.48 -0.44 6.94
N GLY A 294 -23.27 -1.01 7.00
CA GLY A 294 -22.98 -2.40 6.68
C GLY A 294 -23.23 -2.77 5.21
N ALA A 295 -23.40 -1.79 4.31
CA ALA A 295 -23.59 -2.03 2.89
C ALA A 295 -22.33 -2.67 2.28
N GLU A 296 -22.54 -3.71 1.47
CA GLU A 296 -21.47 -4.45 0.81
C GLU A 296 -21.01 -3.73 -0.48
N VAL A 297 -19.70 -3.68 -0.66
CA VAL A 297 -19.05 -3.33 -1.93
C VAL A 297 -18.17 -4.51 -2.32
N LEU A 298 -18.53 -5.22 -3.36
CA LEU A 298 -17.74 -6.29 -3.94
C LEU A 298 -16.62 -5.67 -4.80
N VAL A 299 -15.39 -6.08 -4.55
CA VAL A 299 -14.21 -5.70 -5.33
C VAL A 299 -13.58 -6.96 -5.88
N ALA A 300 -13.43 -7.04 -7.18
CA ALA A 300 -12.88 -8.22 -7.85
C ALA A 300 -11.82 -7.84 -8.88
N PHE A 301 -10.80 -8.68 -9.02
CA PHE A 301 -9.66 -8.49 -9.91
C PHE A 301 -9.40 -9.77 -10.69
N ASN A 302 -9.02 -9.62 -11.95
CA ASN A 302 -8.46 -10.68 -12.77
C ASN A 302 -6.97 -10.43 -12.98
N THR A 303 -6.12 -11.26 -12.40
CA THR A 303 -4.65 -11.13 -12.52
C THR A 303 -4.08 -11.93 -13.68
N SER A 304 -4.93 -12.59 -14.48
CA SER A 304 -4.53 -13.40 -15.64
C SER A 304 -4.57 -12.60 -16.96
N ASP A 305 -3.90 -13.13 -17.96
CA ASP A 305 -3.82 -12.60 -19.33
C ASP A 305 -4.99 -13.00 -20.22
N ARG A 306 -6.05 -13.57 -19.64
CA ARG A 306 -7.28 -13.96 -20.34
C ARG A 306 -8.51 -13.48 -19.60
N ALA A 307 -9.62 -13.33 -20.31
CA ALA A 307 -10.90 -13.06 -19.68
C ALA A 307 -11.34 -14.25 -18.81
N ILE A 308 -11.97 -13.95 -17.69
CA ILE A 308 -12.54 -14.96 -16.77
C ILE A 308 -14.01 -14.68 -16.53
N THR A 309 -14.75 -15.76 -16.30
CA THR A 309 -16.13 -15.71 -15.77
C THR A 309 -16.18 -16.60 -14.53
N ALA A 310 -16.72 -16.08 -13.43
CA ALA A 310 -16.74 -16.79 -12.16
C ALA A 310 -18.00 -16.45 -11.37
N GLN A 311 -18.44 -17.40 -10.53
CA GLN A 311 -19.41 -17.15 -9.47
C GLN A 311 -18.66 -16.73 -8.20
N VAL A 312 -19.08 -15.64 -7.59
CA VAL A 312 -18.47 -15.08 -6.40
C VAL A 312 -19.49 -14.98 -5.28
N ALA A 313 -19.09 -15.41 -4.09
CA ALA A 313 -19.96 -15.28 -2.91
C ALA A 313 -20.11 -13.81 -2.51
N VAL A 314 -21.33 -13.42 -2.16
CA VAL A 314 -21.71 -12.11 -1.61
C VAL A 314 -22.61 -12.29 -0.39
N GLU A 315 -22.99 -11.22 0.29
CA GLU A 315 -24.00 -11.33 1.35
C GLU A 315 -25.34 -11.76 0.77
N PRO A 316 -26.10 -12.65 1.43
CA PRO A 316 -27.38 -13.13 0.93
C PRO A 316 -28.39 -12.02 0.63
N GLY A 317 -28.31 -10.89 1.32
CA GLY A 317 -29.15 -9.71 1.10
C GLY A 317 -28.66 -8.78 -0.02
N SER A 318 -27.50 -9.04 -0.62
CA SER A 318 -26.95 -8.25 -1.74
C SER A 318 -27.50 -8.80 -3.06
N LEU A 319 -28.73 -8.43 -3.40
CA LEU A 319 -29.45 -8.97 -4.56
C LEU A 319 -29.27 -8.14 -5.83
N ARG A 320 -28.99 -6.84 -5.69
CA ARG A 320 -28.79 -5.89 -6.80
C ARG A 320 -27.51 -5.09 -6.60
N PHE A 321 -26.87 -4.73 -7.71
CA PHE A 321 -25.59 -4.01 -7.68
C PHE A 321 -25.59 -2.79 -8.60
N ALA A 322 -24.94 -1.71 -8.14
CA ALA A 322 -24.55 -0.57 -8.97
C ALA A 322 -23.07 -0.70 -9.31
N GLY A 323 -22.70 -0.54 -10.56
CA GLY A 323 -21.31 -0.45 -10.99
C GLY A 323 -20.68 0.88 -10.52
N LEU A 324 -19.62 0.80 -9.73
CA LEU A 324 -18.83 1.98 -9.36
C LEU A 324 -17.59 2.11 -10.25
N ALA A 325 -16.97 1.00 -10.64
CA ALA A 325 -15.89 0.92 -11.61
C ALA A 325 -15.85 -0.47 -12.24
N GLY A 326 -15.43 -0.55 -13.52
CA GLY A 326 -15.41 -1.79 -14.27
C GLY A 326 -16.82 -2.33 -14.59
N ALA A 327 -16.87 -3.56 -15.12
CA ALA A 327 -18.12 -4.20 -15.48
C ALA A 327 -18.72 -4.95 -14.28
N CYS A 328 -19.84 -4.44 -13.76
CA CYS A 328 -20.58 -5.03 -12.67
C CYS A 328 -21.89 -5.68 -13.18
N PRO A 329 -22.27 -6.83 -12.60
CA PRO A 329 -23.61 -7.38 -12.84
C PRO A 329 -24.67 -6.49 -12.18
N GLU A 330 -25.87 -6.42 -12.76
CA GLU A 330 -26.98 -5.65 -12.20
C GLU A 330 -27.65 -6.40 -11.03
N ALA A 331 -27.60 -7.74 -11.05
CA ALA A 331 -28.26 -8.58 -10.06
C ALA A 331 -27.43 -9.81 -9.68
N ALA A 332 -27.67 -10.32 -8.49
CA ALA A 332 -27.18 -11.60 -8.04
C ALA A 332 -27.80 -12.75 -8.87
N THR A 333 -27.02 -13.81 -9.10
CA THR A 333 -27.50 -15.02 -9.78
C THR A 333 -28.38 -15.87 -8.85
N ALA A 334 -28.13 -15.78 -7.55
CA ALA A 334 -28.93 -16.36 -6.48
C ALA A 334 -28.62 -15.61 -5.17
N PRO A 335 -29.44 -15.70 -4.11
CA PRO A 335 -29.08 -15.17 -2.80
C PRO A 335 -27.70 -15.67 -2.37
N GLY A 336 -26.77 -14.76 -2.11
CA GLY A 336 -25.39 -15.08 -1.71
C GLY A 336 -24.42 -15.38 -2.86
N SER A 337 -24.80 -15.24 -4.13
CA SER A 337 -23.94 -15.53 -5.26
C SER A 337 -24.16 -14.55 -6.42
N VAL A 338 -23.07 -14.09 -7.04
CA VAL A 338 -23.09 -13.20 -8.19
C VAL A 338 -22.12 -13.67 -9.27
N GLY A 339 -22.55 -13.61 -10.53
CA GLY A 339 -21.70 -13.90 -11.70
C GLY A 339 -20.92 -12.68 -12.13
N LEU A 340 -19.59 -12.81 -12.24
CA LEU A 340 -18.69 -11.77 -12.73
C LEU A 340 -18.02 -12.20 -14.03
N SER A 341 -17.86 -11.26 -14.96
CA SER A 341 -17.01 -11.42 -16.14
C SER A 341 -15.99 -10.29 -16.16
N LEU A 342 -14.70 -10.65 -16.08
CA LEU A 342 -13.60 -9.70 -16.04
C LEU A 342 -12.66 -9.93 -17.23
N PRO A 343 -12.31 -8.90 -18.00
CA PRO A 343 -11.30 -9.01 -19.05
C PRO A 343 -9.92 -9.32 -18.44
N ALA A 344 -8.95 -9.66 -19.29
CA ALA A 344 -7.55 -9.79 -18.87
C ALA A 344 -7.10 -8.53 -18.14
N PHE A 345 -6.47 -8.70 -16.97
CA PHE A 345 -6.01 -7.61 -16.08
C PHE A 345 -7.10 -6.62 -15.68
N GLY A 346 -8.37 -7.02 -15.82
CA GLY A 346 -9.52 -6.19 -15.46
C GLY A 346 -9.89 -6.29 -13.99
N TYR A 347 -10.71 -5.34 -13.56
CA TYR A 347 -11.29 -5.33 -12.23
C TYR A 347 -12.72 -4.79 -12.23
N ALA A 348 -13.44 -5.00 -11.13
CA ALA A 348 -14.78 -4.43 -10.91
C ALA A 348 -14.94 -4.00 -9.46
N VAL A 349 -15.66 -2.89 -9.25
CA VAL A 349 -16.11 -2.39 -7.94
C VAL A 349 -17.61 -2.21 -8.00
N CYS A 350 -18.36 -3.06 -7.28
CA CYS A 350 -19.80 -3.20 -7.38
C CYS A 350 -20.45 -2.96 -6.02
N ALA A 351 -21.21 -1.89 -5.85
CA ALA A 351 -21.93 -1.59 -4.62
C ALA A 351 -23.28 -2.31 -4.59
N ALA A 352 -23.55 -3.06 -3.50
CA ALA A 352 -24.86 -3.62 -3.27
C ALA A 352 -25.89 -2.51 -3.03
N ILE A 353 -27.01 -2.58 -3.73
CA ILE A 353 -28.16 -1.68 -3.57
C ILE A 353 -29.10 -2.32 -2.57
N LYS A 354 -29.40 -1.64 -1.45
CA LYS A 354 -30.49 -2.06 -0.55
C LYS A 354 -31.82 -1.68 -1.20
N ASP A 355 -32.71 -2.64 -1.34
CA ASP A 355 -34.10 -2.33 -1.61
C ASP A 355 -34.65 -1.51 -0.42
N LYS A 356 -35.33 -0.42 -0.73
CA LYS A 356 -35.91 0.49 0.27
C LYS A 356 -37.05 -0.19 1.01
#